data_b9b528e4fd7d6c246dba0161ff806c88
#
_entry.id   b9b528e4fd7d6c246dba0161ff806c88
#
_cell.length_a   1.000
_cell.length_b   1.000
_cell.length_c   1.000
_cell.angle_alpha   90.00
_cell.angle_beta   90.00
_cell.angle_gamma   90.00
#
_symmetry.space_group_name_H-M   'P 1'
#
loop_
_entity.id
_entity.type
_entity.pdbx_description
1 polymer ?
#
loop_
_entity_poly.entity_id
_entity_poly.type
_entity_poly.pdbx_seq_one_letter_code
_entity_poly.pdbx_strand_id
1 'polypeptide(L)'
;MARVAWLLLSALTLAACSEPPAKERHQAEGALAAARAADAAIYAPQELADAEAALQRYDEAVAQRDYRLALDHAIEARDRAFDAARLAGDRKADTRSQAERLLAELEALASAASARLAGTGRGARVTGAAADRLRAAEQDASSAMQEARTLIDRQAYHDAIQRLAPIVERLQLDLPRAGPPAIRRGGR
;
A
#
# COMPACT_ATOMS: atom_id res chain seq x y z
N MET A 1 -12.66 34.45 62.12
CA MET A 1 -11.62 33.50 61.63
C MET A 1 -12.22 32.43 60.67
N ALA A 2 -13.43 31.94 60.86
CA ALA A 2 -14.05 30.93 59.93
C ALA A 2 -14.30 31.42 58.49
N ARG A 3 -14.58 32.69 58.26
CA ARG A 3 -14.85 33.27 56.90
C ARG A 3 -13.58 33.38 56.05
N VAL A 4 -12.39 33.52 56.64
CA VAL A 4 -11.12 33.59 55.91
C VAL A 4 -10.68 32.19 55.49
N ALA A 5 -10.96 31.14 56.27
CA ALA A 5 -10.67 29.77 55.93
C ALA A 5 -11.50 29.27 54.73
N TRP A 6 -12.75 29.72 54.61
CA TRP A 6 -13.63 29.38 53.48
C TRP A 6 -13.16 30.01 52.16
N LEU A 7 -12.64 31.25 52.20
CA LEU A 7 -12.09 31.94 51.02
C LEU A 7 -10.79 31.30 50.52
N LEU A 8 -9.93 30.79 51.43
CA LEU A 8 -8.71 30.09 51.08
C LEU A 8 -8.96 28.70 50.50
N LEU A 9 -10.04 27.99 50.95
CA LEU A 9 -10.41 26.69 50.41
C LEU A 9 -11.00 26.80 49.03
N SER A 10 -11.73 27.90 48.68
CA SER A 10 -12.28 28.15 47.33
C SER A 10 -11.20 28.52 46.33
N ALA A 11 -10.04 29.08 46.71
CA ALA A 11 -8.95 29.43 45.81
C ALA A 11 -8.12 28.20 45.35
N LEU A 12 -8.14 27.12 46.13
CA LEU A 12 -7.35 25.91 45.85
C LEU A 12 -7.97 25.04 44.74
N THR A 13 -9.26 25.18 44.45
CA THR A 13 -9.96 24.37 43.44
C THR A 13 -9.78 24.86 42.01
N LEU A 14 -9.29 26.08 41.78
CA LEU A 14 -9.03 26.64 40.44
C LEU A 14 -7.67 26.23 39.85
N ALA A 15 -6.79 25.62 40.60
CA ALA A 15 -5.47 25.20 40.10
C ALA A 15 -5.47 23.85 39.32
N ALA A 16 -6.60 23.13 39.31
CA ALA A 16 -6.67 21.76 38.78
C ALA A 16 -6.76 21.65 37.27
N CYS A 17 -6.80 22.77 36.48
CA CYS A 17 -6.97 22.76 35.04
C CYS A 17 -5.83 23.43 34.26
N SER A 18 -4.61 23.44 34.81
CA SER A 18 -3.52 24.23 34.22
C SER A 18 -2.39 23.42 33.58
N GLU A 19 -2.56 22.11 33.38
CA GLU A 19 -1.52 21.26 32.82
C GLU A 19 -1.91 20.75 31.42
N PRO A 20 -0.99 20.80 30.45
CA PRO A 20 -1.23 20.24 29.11
C PRO A 20 -1.56 18.74 29.19
N PRO A 21 -2.41 18.20 28.29
CA PRO A 21 -2.76 16.77 28.27
C PRO A 21 -1.62 15.92 27.68
N ALA A 22 -0.51 15.81 28.43
CA ALA A 22 0.73 15.16 28.02
C ALA A 22 0.55 13.66 27.76
N LYS A 23 -0.33 13.00 28.51
CA LYS A 23 -0.60 11.57 28.34
C LYS A 23 -1.20 11.27 26.97
N GLU A 24 -2.19 12.06 26.56
CA GLU A 24 -2.89 11.91 25.28
C GLU A 24 -1.95 12.25 24.12
N ARG A 25 -1.09 13.25 24.27
CA ARG A 25 -0.02 13.55 23.33
C ARG A 25 0.91 12.36 23.10
N HIS A 26 1.41 11.74 24.18
CA HIS A 26 2.26 10.56 24.07
C HIS A 26 1.54 9.37 23.41
N GLN A 27 0.24 9.21 23.65
CA GLN A 27 -0.55 8.19 22.97
C GLN A 27 -0.67 8.46 21.46
N ALA A 28 -0.87 9.71 21.06
CA ALA A 28 -0.89 10.12 19.66
C ALA A 28 0.47 9.91 18.98
N GLU A 29 1.57 10.29 19.65
CA GLU A 29 2.93 10.05 19.16
C GLU A 29 3.21 8.55 18.99
N GLY A 30 2.79 7.72 19.93
CA GLY A 30 2.90 6.26 19.84
C GLY A 30 2.09 5.68 18.69
N ALA A 31 0.87 6.17 18.46
CA ALA A 31 0.04 5.77 17.33
C ALA A 31 0.65 6.18 15.99
N LEU A 32 1.21 7.40 15.88
CA LEU A 32 1.94 7.86 14.69
C LEU A 32 3.18 7.00 14.40
N ALA A 33 3.92 6.63 15.44
CA ALA A 33 5.06 5.72 15.28
C ALA A 33 4.61 4.34 14.77
N ALA A 34 3.49 3.81 15.26
CA ALA A 34 2.90 2.57 14.78
C ALA A 34 2.42 2.67 13.32
N ALA A 35 1.81 3.80 12.92
CA ALA A 35 1.41 4.03 11.54
C ALA A 35 2.61 4.06 10.58
N ARG A 36 3.69 4.73 10.97
CA ARG A 36 4.93 4.73 10.18
C ARG A 36 5.56 3.34 10.09
N ALA A 37 5.55 2.56 11.17
CA ALA A 37 6.01 1.17 11.19
C ALA A 37 5.15 0.24 10.32
N ALA A 38 3.88 0.59 10.09
CA ALA A 38 2.98 -0.09 9.16
C ALA A 38 3.15 0.38 7.70
N ASP A 39 4.20 1.13 7.39
CA ASP A 39 4.47 1.72 6.06
C ASP A 39 3.39 2.70 5.58
N ALA A 40 2.71 3.41 6.51
CA ALA A 40 1.66 4.37 6.14
C ALA A 40 2.17 5.49 5.21
N ALA A 41 3.45 5.85 5.28
CA ALA A 41 4.06 6.81 4.37
C ALA A 41 3.98 6.36 2.88
N ILE A 42 3.93 5.05 2.62
CA ILE A 42 3.82 4.47 1.28
C ILE A 42 2.36 4.17 0.93
N TYR A 43 1.63 3.55 1.85
CA TYR A 43 0.32 2.97 1.57
C TYR A 43 -0.87 3.84 2.02
N ALA A 44 -0.66 4.78 2.96
CA ALA A 44 -1.69 5.69 3.49
C ALA A 44 -1.12 7.10 3.77
N PRO A 45 -0.43 7.74 2.80
CA PRO A 45 0.31 8.99 3.04
C PRO A 45 -0.61 10.15 3.45
N GLN A 46 -1.82 10.23 2.91
CA GLN A 46 -2.75 11.31 3.23
C GLN A 46 -3.26 11.18 4.67
N GLU A 47 -3.64 9.98 5.07
CA GLU A 47 -4.15 9.68 6.40
C GLU A 47 -3.07 9.90 7.47
N LEU A 48 -1.80 9.55 7.15
CA LEU A 48 -0.66 9.86 8.01
C LEU A 48 -0.43 11.36 8.15
N ALA A 49 -0.47 12.11 7.06
CA ALA A 49 -0.32 13.57 7.06
C ALA A 49 -1.45 14.26 7.87
N ASP A 50 -2.68 13.76 7.77
CA ASP A 50 -3.81 14.28 8.54
C ASP A 50 -3.64 14.05 10.05
N ALA A 51 -3.07 12.91 10.44
CA ALA A 51 -2.75 12.61 11.83
C ALA A 51 -1.61 13.53 12.36
N GLU A 52 -0.57 13.74 11.56
CA GLU A 52 0.53 14.66 11.90
C GLU A 52 0.03 16.11 12.02
N ALA A 53 -0.84 16.55 11.13
CA ALA A 53 -1.45 17.87 11.19
C ALA A 53 -2.33 18.05 12.45
N ALA A 54 -3.03 17.00 12.90
CA ALA A 54 -3.78 17.05 14.15
C ALA A 54 -2.84 17.20 15.36
N LEU A 55 -1.69 16.54 15.37
CA LEU A 55 -0.70 16.72 16.45
C LEU A 55 -0.07 18.12 16.44
N GLN A 56 0.13 18.75 15.28
CA GLN A 56 0.57 20.14 15.19
C GLN A 56 -0.47 21.09 15.79
N ARG A 57 -1.76 20.88 15.52
CA ARG A 57 -2.85 21.68 16.14
C ARG A 57 -2.89 21.50 17.66
N TYR A 58 -2.54 20.34 18.19
CA TYR A 58 -2.33 20.16 19.62
C TYR A 58 -1.28 21.12 20.16
N ASP A 59 -0.09 21.19 19.52
CA ASP A 59 0.99 22.07 19.98
C ASP A 59 0.58 23.55 19.92
N GLU A 60 -0.17 23.96 18.90
CA GLU A 60 -0.72 25.30 18.77
C GLU A 60 -1.75 25.64 19.88
N ALA A 61 -2.64 24.70 20.21
CA ALA A 61 -3.62 24.86 21.28
C ALA A 61 -2.94 24.95 22.66
N VAL A 62 -1.89 24.16 22.90
CA VAL A 62 -1.06 24.24 24.12
C VAL A 62 -0.38 25.61 24.23
N ALA A 63 0.17 26.14 23.13
CA ALA A 63 0.79 27.48 23.11
C ALA A 63 -0.21 28.58 23.49
N GLN A 64 -1.48 28.42 23.12
CA GLN A 64 -2.59 29.30 23.47
C GLN A 64 -3.18 29.04 24.86
N ARG A 65 -2.69 28.00 25.58
CA ARG A 65 -3.21 27.50 26.86
C ARG A 65 -4.67 27.02 26.78
N ASP A 66 -5.16 26.68 25.59
CA ASP A 66 -6.45 26.00 25.43
C ASP A 66 -6.25 24.49 25.54
N TYR A 67 -6.12 24.03 26.80
CA TYR A 67 -5.86 22.60 27.08
C TYR A 67 -7.04 21.68 26.76
N ARG A 68 -8.27 22.23 26.69
CA ARG A 68 -9.43 21.47 26.25
C ARG A 68 -9.32 21.18 24.75
N LEU A 69 -9.03 22.20 23.96
CA LEU A 69 -8.82 22.06 22.52
C LEU A 69 -7.58 21.17 22.20
N ALA A 70 -6.51 21.34 23.00
CA ALA A 70 -5.34 20.48 22.90
C ALA A 70 -5.69 19.00 23.13
N LEU A 71 -6.52 18.69 24.14
CA LEU A 71 -6.98 17.32 24.39
C LEU A 71 -7.74 16.75 23.19
N ASP A 72 -8.68 17.54 22.63
CA ASP A 72 -9.45 17.12 21.46
C ASP A 72 -8.55 16.81 20.25
N HIS A 73 -7.52 17.65 20.01
CA HIS A 73 -6.56 17.43 18.91
C HIS A 73 -5.62 16.25 19.17
N ALA A 74 -5.23 15.97 20.42
CA ALA A 74 -4.44 14.78 20.73
C ALA A 74 -5.22 13.49 20.48
N ILE A 75 -6.50 13.46 20.85
CA ILE A 75 -7.40 12.33 20.58
C ILE A 75 -7.59 12.17 19.08
N GLU A 76 -7.86 13.27 18.36
CA GLU A 76 -7.99 13.25 16.90
C GLU A 76 -6.72 12.70 16.23
N ALA A 77 -5.54 13.17 16.62
CA ALA A 77 -4.26 12.71 16.08
C ALA A 77 -4.06 11.20 16.28
N ARG A 78 -4.35 10.71 17.48
CA ARG A 78 -4.27 9.29 17.82
C ARG A 78 -5.21 8.45 16.94
N ASP A 79 -6.47 8.85 16.84
CA ASP A 79 -7.48 8.09 16.12
C ASP A 79 -7.20 8.06 14.61
N ARG A 80 -6.79 9.20 14.03
CA ARG A 80 -6.34 9.27 12.62
C ARG A 80 -5.09 8.42 12.37
N ALA A 81 -4.15 8.38 13.31
CA ALA A 81 -2.95 7.55 13.19
C ALA A 81 -3.28 6.06 13.21
N PHE A 82 -4.24 5.61 14.03
CA PHE A 82 -4.73 4.24 13.99
C PHE A 82 -5.42 3.90 12.66
N ASP A 83 -6.22 4.82 12.12
CA ASP A 83 -6.84 4.64 10.81
C ASP A 83 -5.79 4.56 9.71
N ALA A 84 -4.75 5.41 9.74
CA ALA A 84 -3.64 5.36 8.81
C ALA A 84 -2.89 4.02 8.88
N ALA A 85 -2.63 3.49 10.08
CA ALA A 85 -1.97 2.20 10.26
C ALA A 85 -2.80 1.04 9.69
N ARG A 86 -4.11 1.03 9.99
CA ARG A 86 -5.03 0.02 9.50
C ARG A 86 -5.13 0.05 7.97
N LEU A 87 -5.35 1.22 7.39
CA LEU A 87 -5.48 1.40 5.95
C LEU A 87 -4.18 1.06 5.20
N ALA A 88 -3.03 1.39 5.79
CA ALA A 88 -1.73 0.99 5.25
C ALA A 88 -1.58 -0.53 5.20
N GLY A 89 -2.00 -1.24 6.25
CA GLY A 89 -2.00 -2.69 6.29
C GLY A 89 -2.89 -3.30 5.19
N ASP A 90 -4.10 -2.80 5.03
CA ASP A 90 -5.06 -3.26 4.03
C ASP A 90 -4.51 -3.04 2.60
N ARG A 91 -4.07 -1.81 2.29
CA ARG A 91 -3.51 -1.46 0.97
C ARG A 91 -2.21 -2.22 0.65
N LYS A 92 -1.37 -2.47 1.66
CA LYS A 92 -0.15 -3.29 1.51
C LYS A 92 -0.50 -4.73 1.13
N ALA A 93 -1.51 -5.33 1.78
CA ALA A 93 -1.99 -6.67 1.48
C ALA A 93 -2.59 -6.76 0.06
N ASP A 94 -3.37 -5.76 -0.35
CA ASP A 94 -3.92 -5.69 -1.71
C ASP A 94 -2.81 -5.56 -2.76
N THR A 95 -1.82 -4.70 -2.52
CA THR A 95 -0.67 -4.50 -3.42
C THR A 95 0.17 -5.78 -3.55
N ARG A 96 0.40 -6.47 -2.43
CA ARG A 96 1.04 -7.79 -2.43
C ARG A 96 0.26 -8.78 -3.31
N SER A 97 -1.04 -8.90 -3.10
CA SER A 97 -1.91 -9.79 -3.87
C SER A 97 -1.90 -9.47 -5.36
N GLN A 98 -1.80 -8.18 -5.72
CA GLN A 98 -1.67 -7.75 -7.10
C GLN A 98 -0.32 -8.16 -7.71
N ALA A 99 0.79 -7.98 -6.99
CA ALA A 99 2.12 -8.38 -7.43
C ALA A 99 2.20 -9.90 -7.66
N GLU A 100 1.67 -10.69 -6.72
CA GLU A 100 1.61 -12.15 -6.80
C GLU A 100 0.76 -12.63 -8.00
N ARG A 101 -0.40 -11.98 -8.26
CA ARG A 101 -1.23 -12.29 -9.44
C ARG A 101 -0.52 -11.97 -10.75
N LEU A 102 0.16 -10.83 -10.87
CA LEU A 102 0.94 -10.48 -12.06
C LEU A 102 2.09 -11.44 -12.30
N LEU A 103 2.76 -11.90 -11.24
CA LEU A 103 3.81 -12.90 -11.35
C LEU A 103 3.25 -14.23 -11.89
N ALA A 104 2.16 -14.72 -11.34
CA ALA A 104 1.51 -15.95 -11.80
C ALA A 104 1.00 -15.82 -13.25
N GLU A 105 0.47 -14.67 -13.63
CA GLU A 105 0.05 -14.40 -14.99
C GLU A 105 1.23 -14.41 -15.96
N LEU A 106 2.35 -13.78 -15.60
CA LEU A 106 3.56 -13.78 -16.41
C LEU A 106 4.13 -15.21 -16.58
N GLU A 107 4.10 -16.04 -15.53
CA GLU A 107 4.49 -17.44 -15.57
C GLU A 107 3.62 -18.23 -16.59
N ALA A 108 2.32 -18.02 -16.57
CA ALA A 108 1.39 -18.65 -17.50
C ALA A 108 1.62 -18.20 -18.96
N LEU A 109 1.84 -16.90 -19.18
CA LEU A 109 2.13 -16.34 -20.49
C LEU A 109 3.48 -16.83 -21.03
N ALA A 110 4.51 -16.88 -20.22
CA ALA A 110 5.83 -17.39 -20.60
C ALA A 110 5.75 -18.88 -20.99
N SER A 111 5.02 -19.69 -20.23
CA SER A 111 4.75 -21.10 -20.56
C SER A 111 4.00 -21.24 -21.91
N ALA A 112 3.01 -20.40 -22.17
CA ALA A 112 2.29 -20.38 -23.43
C ALA A 112 3.20 -19.96 -24.61
N ALA A 113 4.11 -19.01 -24.39
CA ALA A 113 5.10 -18.57 -25.39
C ALA A 113 6.05 -19.72 -25.76
N SER A 114 6.62 -20.39 -24.76
CA SER A 114 7.49 -21.56 -24.96
C SER A 114 6.79 -22.68 -25.72
N ALA A 115 5.54 -23.00 -25.38
CA ALA A 115 4.74 -24.00 -26.08
C ALA A 115 4.48 -23.64 -27.54
N ARG A 116 4.28 -22.34 -27.85
CA ARG A 116 4.12 -21.83 -29.21
C ARG A 116 5.42 -21.95 -30.02
N LEU A 117 6.54 -21.60 -29.43
CA LEU A 117 7.86 -21.73 -30.06
C LEU A 117 8.21 -23.20 -30.35
N ALA A 118 7.90 -24.10 -29.42
CA ALA A 118 8.08 -25.54 -29.60
C ALA A 118 7.10 -26.17 -30.62
N GLY A 119 5.99 -25.49 -30.92
CA GLY A 119 4.93 -26.02 -31.80
C GLY A 119 4.03 -27.04 -31.10
N THR A 120 4.04 -27.12 -29.78
CA THR A 120 3.20 -28.03 -28.97
C THR A 120 1.96 -27.33 -28.38
N GLY A 121 1.91 -25.99 -28.44
CA GLY A 121 0.82 -25.19 -27.90
C GLY A 121 -0.41 -25.13 -28.82
N ARG A 122 -1.50 -24.58 -28.28
CA ARG A 122 -2.70 -24.30 -29.07
C ARG A 122 -2.41 -23.21 -30.13
N GLY A 123 -2.61 -23.51 -31.38
CA GLY A 123 -2.41 -22.63 -32.54
C GLY A 123 -1.22 -23.06 -33.42
N ALA A 124 -1.02 -22.36 -34.54
CA ALA A 124 0.08 -22.64 -35.44
C ALA A 124 1.43 -22.28 -34.81
N ARG A 125 2.45 -23.07 -35.14
CA ARG A 125 3.85 -22.78 -34.72
C ARG A 125 4.25 -21.41 -35.25
N VAL A 126 4.85 -20.60 -34.39
CA VAL A 126 5.36 -19.26 -34.73
C VAL A 126 6.75 -19.41 -35.35
N THR A 127 6.99 -18.76 -36.51
CA THR A 127 8.27 -18.80 -37.24
C THR A 127 8.70 -17.41 -37.67
N GLY A 128 9.96 -17.28 -38.10
CA GLY A 128 10.52 -16.02 -38.62
C GLY A 128 10.55 -14.91 -37.56
N ALA A 129 10.43 -13.66 -37.99
CA ALA A 129 10.53 -12.49 -37.12
C ALA A 129 9.57 -12.48 -35.92
N ALA A 130 8.42 -13.15 -36.02
CA ALA A 130 7.49 -13.30 -34.90
C ALA A 130 8.03 -14.25 -33.83
N ALA A 131 8.71 -15.33 -34.25
CA ALA A 131 9.39 -16.22 -33.28
C ALA A 131 10.56 -15.54 -32.58
N ASP A 132 11.30 -14.67 -33.29
CA ASP A 132 12.42 -13.95 -32.69
C ASP A 132 11.95 -12.92 -31.65
N ARG A 133 10.85 -12.21 -31.93
CA ARG A 133 10.20 -11.32 -30.93
C ARG A 133 9.72 -12.10 -29.72
N LEU A 134 9.08 -13.25 -29.93
CA LEU A 134 8.56 -14.06 -28.84
C LEU A 134 9.68 -14.65 -27.96
N ARG A 135 10.82 -15.06 -28.54
CA ARG A 135 12.01 -15.50 -27.78
C ARG A 135 12.58 -14.36 -26.92
N ALA A 136 12.70 -13.16 -27.51
CA ALA A 136 13.17 -11.99 -26.75
C ALA A 136 12.23 -11.67 -25.59
N ALA A 137 10.90 -11.70 -25.82
CA ALA A 137 9.91 -11.47 -24.76
C ALA A 137 9.95 -12.56 -23.68
N GLU A 138 10.23 -13.82 -24.03
CA GLU A 138 10.39 -14.93 -23.07
C GLU A 138 11.65 -14.74 -22.20
N GLN A 139 12.77 -14.27 -22.77
CA GLN A 139 13.97 -13.95 -22.00
C GLN A 139 13.72 -12.80 -21.02
N ASP A 140 13.08 -11.73 -21.52
CA ASP A 140 12.69 -10.57 -20.67
C ASP A 140 11.78 -11.03 -19.53
N ALA A 141 10.81 -11.92 -19.80
CA ALA A 141 9.90 -12.47 -18.82
C ALA A 141 10.64 -13.28 -17.73
N SER A 142 11.58 -14.13 -18.14
CA SER A 142 12.39 -14.92 -17.20
C SER A 142 13.17 -14.03 -16.23
N SER A 143 13.83 -12.98 -16.76
CA SER A 143 14.55 -12.01 -15.93
C SER A 143 13.60 -11.24 -15.00
N ALA A 144 12.47 -10.76 -15.52
CA ALA A 144 11.48 -10.03 -14.75
C ALA A 144 10.87 -10.87 -13.60
N MET A 145 10.60 -12.15 -13.84
CA MET A 145 10.09 -13.06 -12.81
C MET A 145 11.08 -13.25 -11.66
N GLN A 146 12.38 -13.40 -11.96
CA GLN A 146 13.42 -13.54 -10.92
C GLN A 146 13.55 -12.28 -10.08
N GLU A 147 13.58 -11.13 -10.73
CA GLU A 147 13.65 -9.83 -10.07
C GLU A 147 12.39 -9.57 -9.22
N ALA A 148 11.20 -9.83 -9.77
CA ALA A 148 9.95 -9.65 -9.06
C ALA A 148 9.83 -10.53 -7.81
N ARG A 149 10.27 -11.79 -7.86
CA ARG A 149 10.32 -12.65 -6.66
C ARG A 149 11.19 -12.02 -5.58
N THR A 150 12.38 -11.52 -5.93
CA THR A 150 13.27 -10.84 -4.98
C THR A 150 12.62 -9.58 -4.39
N LEU A 151 11.89 -8.80 -5.21
CA LEU A 151 11.16 -7.61 -4.76
C LEU A 151 10.01 -7.96 -3.83
N ILE A 152 9.25 -9.02 -4.14
CA ILE A 152 8.15 -9.54 -3.29
C ILE A 152 8.70 -10.02 -1.94
N ASP A 153 9.81 -10.76 -1.92
CA ASP A 153 10.47 -11.22 -0.70
C ASP A 153 10.94 -10.06 0.18
N ARG A 154 11.36 -8.95 -0.43
CA ARG A 154 11.73 -7.70 0.26
C ARG A 154 10.53 -6.80 0.59
N GLN A 155 9.30 -7.23 0.30
CA GLN A 155 8.07 -6.47 0.48
C GLN A 155 7.98 -5.17 -0.38
N ALA A 156 8.80 -5.06 -1.42
CA ALA A 156 8.79 -3.96 -2.39
C ALA A 156 7.72 -4.21 -3.49
N TYR A 157 6.46 -4.32 -3.08
CA TYR A 157 5.37 -4.78 -3.96
C TYR A 157 5.08 -3.82 -5.12
N HIS A 158 5.18 -2.51 -4.91
CA HIS A 158 5.00 -1.52 -5.98
C HIS A 158 6.06 -1.70 -7.07
N ASP A 159 7.32 -1.89 -6.69
CA ASP A 159 8.41 -2.09 -7.64
C ASP A 159 8.23 -3.40 -8.41
N ALA A 160 7.77 -4.47 -7.73
CA ALA A 160 7.45 -5.73 -8.39
C ALA A 160 6.35 -5.55 -9.44
N ILE A 161 5.27 -4.81 -9.14
CA ILE A 161 4.20 -4.51 -10.09
C ILE A 161 4.73 -3.70 -11.28
N GLN A 162 5.51 -2.65 -11.02
CA GLN A 162 6.10 -1.83 -12.09
C GLN A 162 7.02 -2.65 -13.01
N ARG A 163 7.71 -3.65 -12.46
CA ARG A 163 8.57 -4.54 -13.24
C ARG A 163 7.79 -5.55 -14.07
N LEU A 164 6.69 -6.08 -13.54
CA LEU A 164 5.92 -7.16 -14.16
C LEU A 164 4.91 -6.64 -15.20
N ALA A 165 4.18 -5.57 -14.91
CA ALA A 165 3.04 -5.12 -15.71
C ALA A 165 3.38 -4.89 -17.20
N PRO A 166 4.47 -4.19 -17.58
CA PRO A 166 4.79 -3.95 -18.98
C PRO A 166 5.16 -5.23 -19.74
N ILE A 167 5.74 -6.23 -19.04
CA ILE A 167 6.12 -7.50 -19.66
C ILE A 167 4.88 -8.39 -19.90
N VAL A 168 3.95 -8.40 -18.93
CA VAL A 168 2.66 -9.07 -19.08
C VAL A 168 1.90 -8.51 -20.29
N GLU A 169 1.76 -7.18 -20.38
CA GLU A 169 1.09 -6.52 -21.50
C GLU A 169 1.75 -6.87 -22.86
N ARG A 170 3.08 -6.81 -22.92
CA ARG A 170 3.82 -7.15 -24.13
C ARG A 170 3.58 -8.59 -24.56
N LEU A 171 3.67 -9.58 -23.66
CA LEU A 171 3.42 -10.97 -23.98
C LEU A 171 1.96 -11.23 -24.37
N GLN A 172 1.00 -10.54 -23.76
CA GLN A 172 -0.41 -10.61 -24.17
C GLN A 172 -0.63 -10.13 -25.60
N LEU A 173 0.11 -9.11 -26.04
CA LEU A 173 0.05 -8.59 -27.42
C LEU A 173 0.75 -9.53 -28.41
N ASP A 174 1.90 -10.10 -28.03
CA ASP A 174 2.70 -10.99 -28.89
C ASP A 174 2.12 -12.41 -29.00
N LEU A 175 1.31 -12.84 -28.01
CA LEU A 175 0.57 -14.08 -28.05
C LEU A 175 -0.80 -13.83 -28.70
N PRO A 176 -1.01 -14.12 -30.00
CA PRO A 176 -2.30 -13.93 -30.62
C PRO A 176 -3.36 -14.73 -29.84
N ARG A 177 -4.45 -14.06 -29.47
CA ARG A 177 -5.61 -14.72 -28.87
C ARG A 177 -5.95 -15.92 -29.72
N ALA A 178 -6.09 -17.11 -29.12
CA ALA A 178 -6.57 -18.29 -29.84
C ALA A 178 -7.92 -17.91 -30.43
N GLY A 179 -7.98 -17.75 -31.77
CA GLY A 179 -9.22 -17.53 -32.45
C GLY A 179 -10.21 -18.67 -32.13
N PRO A 180 -11.51 -18.44 -32.23
CA PRO A 180 -12.49 -19.49 -32.02
C PRO A 180 -12.10 -20.71 -32.91
N PRO A 181 -12.28 -21.94 -32.42
CA PRO A 181 -11.91 -23.13 -33.17
C PRO A 181 -12.54 -23.04 -34.54
N ALA A 182 -11.70 -23.12 -35.58
CA ALA A 182 -12.19 -23.14 -36.94
C ALA A 182 -13.20 -24.31 -37.02
N ILE A 183 -14.48 -23.97 -37.17
CA ILE A 183 -15.52 -24.96 -37.44
C ILE A 183 -15.08 -25.60 -38.77
N ARG A 184 -14.54 -26.83 -38.73
CA ARG A 184 -14.32 -27.64 -39.90
C ARG A 184 -15.73 -27.83 -40.53
N ARG A 185 -16.08 -27.00 -41.49
CA ARG A 185 -17.17 -27.31 -42.40
C ARG A 185 -16.76 -28.60 -43.09
N GLY A 186 -17.34 -29.70 -42.64
CA GLY A 186 -17.26 -30.98 -43.32
C GLY A 186 -17.74 -30.79 -44.74
N GLY A 187 -16.83 -30.94 -45.72
CA GLY A 187 -17.19 -31.05 -47.09
C GLY A 187 -17.97 -32.36 -47.29
N ARG A 188 -19.11 -32.26 -47.90
CA ARG A 188 -19.82 -33.37 -48.51
C ARG A 188 -19.16 -33.71 -49.85
#